data_9b0637d37f1b1a8c9f99994fadf91732
#
_entry.id   9b0637d37f1b1a8c9f99994fadf91732
#
_cell.length_a   1.000
_cell.length_b   1.000
_cell.length_c   1.000
_cell.angle_alpha   90.00
_cell.angle_beta   90.00
_cell.angle_gamma   90.00
#
_symmetry.space_group_name_H-M   'P 1'
#
loop_
_entity.id
_entity.type
_entity.pdbx_description
1 polymer ?
#
loop_
_entity_poly.entity_id
_entity_poly.type
_entity_poly.pdbx_seq_one_letter_code
_entity_poly.pdbx_strand_id
1 'polypeptide(L)'
;TAYTLCGPATVSVELFDANERTTHEFRVSTNEAWESDISFTAGIFLDENIMETENDYCYLGTLHPYASAGTWAPYQVNNPIPGAWSRENRVRRTECRFFNDIQRTEDQTAYFAEVTVPITDQLDMIVGARKYDLDVGFTGQSKFGFRGSNVSNGRNYDSSGDHGTAPLNMNDTITKFTMKYTADEDTMYYFTRSEGYRPGGFNRGGGLASRNSSLPAVEITYGTDDTVNTEIGVKTLLMDGAMRLNASYYWVDWSDVQVSQFDPVNVGLLTFIENAA
;
A
#
# COMPACT_ATOMS: atom_id res chain seq x y z
N THR A 1 -27.02 -34.28 -21.74
CA THR A 1 -26.05 -35.28 -21.30
C THR A 1 -25.07 -34.59 -20.36
N ALA A 2 -25.16 -34.89 -19.06
CA ALA A 2 -24.23 -34.38 -18.06
C ALA A 2 -22.90 -35.12 -18.24
N TYR A 3 -21.86 -34.43 -18.55
CA TYR A 3 -20.51 -34.98 -18.56
C TYR A 3 -19.95 -34.91 -17.13
N THR A 4 -19.70 -36.05 -16.55
CA THR A 4 -18.99 -36.19 -15.31
C THR A 4 -17.49 -36.11 -15.64
N LEU A 5 -16.86 -35.03 -15.27
CA LEU A 5 -15.39 -34.93 -15.30
C LEU A 5 -14.84 -35.82 -14.18
N CYS A 6 -14.16 -36.89 -14.56
CA CYS A 6 -13.52 -37.79 -13.61
C CYS A 6 -12.15 -37.23 -13.23
N GLY A 7 -12.06 -36.68 -12.03
CA GLY A 7 -10.83 -36.17 -11.41
C GLY A 7 -11.12 -34.98 -10.49
N PRO A 8 -10.33 -34.76 -9.47
CA PRO A 8 -10.47 -33.56 -8.65
C PRO A 8 -10.19 -32.31 -9.49
N ALA A 9 -11.14 -31.37 -9.51
CA ALA A 9 -10.89 -30.04 -10.06
C ALA A 9 -9.89 -29.34 -9.14
N THR A 10 -8.63 -29.35 -9.54
CA THR A 10 -7.58 -28.70 -8.76
C THR A 10 -7.34 -27.32 -9.34
N VAL A 11 -7.52 -26.30 -8.51
CA VAL A 11 -7.09 -24.93 -8.78
C VAL A 11 -5.74 -24.73 -8.13
N SER A 12 -4.78 -24.29 -8.90
CA SER A 12 -3.48 -23.84 -8.39
C SER A 12 -3.27 -22.37 -8.71
N VAL A 13 -2.64 -21.67 -7.79
CA VAL A 13 -2.20 -20.30 -8.02
C VAL A 13 -0.68 -20.32 -7.97
N GLU A 14 -0.05 -19.85 -9.02
CA GLU A 14 1.38 -19.59 -9.04
C GLU A 14 1.60 -18.12 -8.75
N LEU A 15 2.32 -17.83 -7.67
CA LEU A 15 2.60 -16.49 -7.20
C LEU A 15 4.10 -16.23 -7.33
N PHE A 16 4.42 -15.07 -7.83
CA PHE A 16 5.75 -14.51 -7.74
C PHE A 16 5.64 -13.07 -7.26
N ASP A 17 6.35 -12.77 -6.19
CA ASP A 17 6.46 -11.42 -5.66
C ASP A 17 7.94 -11.07 -5.54
N ALA A 18 8.31 -9.90 -6.01
CA ALA A 18 9.62 -9.32 -5.81
C ALA A 18 9.47 -7.88 -5.31
N ASN A 19 10.38 -7.47 -4.45
CA ASN A 19 10.42 -6.12 -3.94
C ASN A 19 11.88 -5.67 -3.92
N GLU A 20 12.16 -4.56 -4.61
CA GLU A 20 13.45 -3.87 -4.60
C GLU A 20 13.22 -2.48 -4.01
N ARG A 21 13.96 -2.18 -2.94
CA ARG A 21 13.85 -0.90 -2.26
C ARG A 21 15.21 -0.30 -2.00
N THR A 22 15.37 0.95 -2.37
CA THR A 22 16.57 1.75 -2.12
C THR A 22 16.19 2.96 -1.27
N THR A 23 16.82 3.08 -0.11
CA THR A 23 16.53 4.17 0.81
C THR A 23 17.82 4.90 1.17
N HIS A 24 17.77 6.22 1.11
CA HIS A 24 18.85 7.11 1.56
C HIS A 24 18.30 8.11 2.58
N GLU A 25 19.01 8.28 3.67
CA GLU A 25 18.71 9.31 4.65
C GLU A 25 19.97 10.09 5.01
N PHE A 26 19.88 11.39 4.95
CA PHE A 26 20.91 12.32 5.41
C PHE A 26 20.36 13.10 6.59
N ARG A 27 21.02 13.02 7.74
CA ARG A 27 20.57 13.62 8.99
C ARG A 27 21.67 14.42 9.64
N VAL A 28 21.30 15.57 10.18
CA VAL A 28 22.13 16.39 11.05
C VAL A 28 21.41 16.55 12.39
N SER A 29 22.13 16.32 13.49
CA SER A 29 21.60 16.46 14.84
C SER A 29 22.61 17.20 15.72
N THR A 30 22.12 17.95 16.69
CA THR A 30 22.96 18.47 17.76
C THR A 30 23.49 17.34 18.63
N ASN A 31 24.65 17.55 19.24
CA ASN A 31 25.28 16.60 20.18
C ASN A 31 25.63 17.31 21.49
N GLU A 32 26.31 16.62 22.40
CA GLU A 32 26.71 17.13 23.72
C GLU A 32 27.65 18.35 23.65
N ALA A 33 28.35 18.58 22.54
CA ALA A 33 29.19 19.78 22.34
C ALA A 33 28.39 21.02 21.89
N TRP A 34 27.09 20.90 21.69
CA TRP A 34 26.23 22.02 21.37
C TRP A 34 25.94 22.83 22.63
N GLU A 35 26.35 24.08 22.66
CA GLU A 35 26.31 24.95 23.86
C GLU A 35 24.89 25.50 24.17
N SER A 36 23.86 25.11 23.41
CA SER A 36 22.48 25.56 23.62
C SER A 36 21.65 24.45 24.25
N ASP A 37 20.74 24.81 25.13
CA ASP A 37 19.75 23.89 25.69
C ASP A 37 18.72 23.42 24.64
N ILE A 38 18.58 24.17 23.53
CA ILE A 38 17.75 23.76 22.41
C ILE A 38 18.50 22.73 21.57
N SER A 39 17.91 21.57 21.35
CA SER A 39 18.45 20.55 20.44
C SER A 39 17.56 20.36 19.22
N PHE A 40 18.16 19.96 18.11
CA PHE A 40 17.41 19.68 16.90
C PHE A 40 17.97 18.49 16.11
N THR A 41 17.09 17.90 15.33
CA THR A 41 17.43 16.95 14.26
C THR A 41 16.73 17.41 12.99
N ALA A 42 17.44 17.43 11.87
CA ALA A 42 16.85 17.75 10.58
C ALA A 42 17.47 16.86 9.50
N GLY A 43 16.72 16.56 8.44
CA GLY A 43 17.24 15.70 7.38
C GLY A 43 16.39 15.64 6.14
N ILE A 44 16.91 14.85 5.19
CA ILE A 44 16.28 14.50 3.92
C ILE A 44 16.20 12.99 3.85
N PHE A 45 15.05 12.49 3.42
CA PHE A 45 14.77 11.09 3.18
C PHE A 45 14.40 10.90 1.71
N LEU A 46 15.05 9.94 1.06
CA LEU A 46 14.80 9.54 -0.32
C LEU A 46 14.53 8.05 -0.32
N ASP A 47 13.45 7.64 -0.96
CA ASP A 47 13.04 6.24 -0.99
C ASP A 47 12.47 5.89 -2.36
N GLU A 48 13.00 4.85 -2.96
CA GLU A 48 12.54 4.26 -4.21
C GLU A 48 12.17 2.80 -3.94
N ASN A 49 10.95 2.42 -4.27
CA ASN A 49 10.43 1.08 -4.04
C ASN A 49 9.74 0.54 -5.29
N ILE A 50 10.20 -0.61 -5.77
CA ILE A 50 9.63 -1.30 -6.93
C ILE A 50 9.09 -2.65 -6.46
N MET A 51 7.79 -2.85 -6.62
CA MET A 51 7.09 -4.07 -6.24
C MET A 51 6.54 -4.75 -7.49
N GLU A 52 6.97 -5.95 -7.75
CA GLU A 52 6.50 -6.78 -8.86
C GLU A 52 5.68 -7.95 -8.33
N THR A 53 4.47 -8.10 -8.84
CA THR A 53 3.57 -9.18 -8.47
C THR A 53 3.08 -9.87 -9.74
N GLU A 54 3.27 -11.19 -9.82
CA GLU A 54 2.75 -12.02 -10.88
C GLU A 54 1.89 -13.13 -10.28
N ASN A 55 0.65 -13.24 -10.74
CA ASN A 55 -0.31 -14.23 -10.26
C ASN A 55 -0.92 -14.99 -11.44
N ASP A 56 -0.69 -16.29 -11.52
CA ASP A 56 -1.30 -17.16 -12.50
C ASP A 56 -2.28 -18.11 -11.83
N TYR A 57 -3.54 -18.05 -12.24
CA TYR A 57 -4.60 -18.95 -11.76
C TYR A 57 -4.81 -20.06 -12.77
N CYS A 58 -4.42 -21.28 -12.39
CA CYS A 58 -4.38 -22.44 -13.27
C CYS A 58 -5.37 -23.52 -12.81
N TYR A 59 -6.10 -24.08 -13.77
CA TYR A 59 -7.11 -25.09 -13.53
C TYR A 59 -6.66 -26.41 -14.15
N LEU A 60 -6.08 -27.28 -13.35
CA LEU A 60 -5.64 -28.59 -13.79
C LEU A 60 -6.83 -29.42 -14.26
N GLY A 61 -6.66 -30.12 -15.37
CA GLY A 61 -7.73 -30.92 -15.99
C GLY A 61 -8.60 -30.19 -17.02
N THR A 62 -8.43 -28.89 -17.23
CA THR A 62 -9.14 -28.13 -18.27
C THR A 62 -8.62 -28.42 -19.69
N LEU A 63 -7.52 -29.13 -19.83
CA LEU A 63 -6.98 -29.60 -21.10
C LEU A 63 -7.65 -30.88 -21.62
N HIS A 64 -8.60 -31.45 -20.85
CA HIS A 64 -9.33 -32.62 -21.32
C HIS A 64 -10.11 -32.26 -22.61
N PRO A 65 -10.04 -33.09 -23.67
CA PRO A 65 -10.65 -32.76 -24.95
C PRO A 65 -12.15 -32.42 -24.89
N TYR A 66 -12.86 -32.98 -23.92
CA TYR A 66 -14.29 -32.69 -23.70
C TYR A 66 -14.56 -31.42 -22.89
N ALA A 67 -13.62 -30.97 -22.08
CA ALA A 67 -13.74 -29.71 -21.35
C ALA A 67 -13.45 -28.50 -22.25
N SER A 68 -12.58 -28.66 -23.23
CA SER A 68 -12.21 -27.62 -24.19
C SER A 68 -13.29 -27.33 -25.24
N ALA A 69 -14.15 -28.29 -25.55
CA ALA A 69 -15.17 -28.12 -26.59
C ALA A 69 -16.38 -27.28 -26.15
N GLY A 70 -16.57 -27.09 -24.88
CA GLY A 70 -17.82 -26.55 -24.34
C GLY A 70 -17.74 -25.10 -23.78
N THR A 71 -16.73 -24.70 -23.04
CA THR A 71 -16.79 -23.47 -22.24
C THR A 71 -15.50 -22.65 -22.13
N TRP A 72 -14.33 -23.25 -22.41
CA TRP A 72 -13.05 -22.60 -22.22
C TRP A 72 -12.14 -22.90 -23.41
N ALA A 73 -12.09 -22.00 -24.39
CA ALA A 73 -11.06 -22.08 -25.42
C ALA A 73 -9.67 -22.02 -24.74
N PRO A 74 -8.69 -22.84 -25.26
CA PRO A 74 -7.33 -22.69 -24.77
C PRO A 74 -6.93 -21.23 -24.93
N TYR A 75 -6.61 -20.64 -23.82
CA TYR A 75 -6.19 -19.26 -23.80
C TYR A 75 -4.81 -19.17 -24.42
N GLN A 76 -4.64 -18.30 -25.39
CA GLN A 76 -3.31 -17.97 -25.87
C GLN A 76 -2.65 -17.06 -24.81
N VAL A 77 -2.20 -17.71 -23.74
CA VAL A 77 -1.52 -17.09 -22.61
C VAL A 77 -0.21 -16.39 -23.06
N ASN A 78 0.26 -16.78 -24.25
CA ASN A 78 1.51 -16.27 -24.82
C ASN A 78 1.37 -14.94 -25.57
N ASN A 79 0.18 -14.35 -25.62
CA ASN A 79 0.00 -13.03 -26.20
C ASN A 79 -0.21 -12.00 -25.09
N PRO A 80 0.87 -11.38 -24.57
CA PRO A 80 0.74 -10.23 -23.69
C PRO A 80 -0.04 -9.13 -24.40
N ILE A 81 -0.68 -8.28 -23.64
CA ILE A 81 -1.31 -7.07 -24.19
C ILE A 81 -0.17 -6.18 -24.72
N PRO A 82 -0.21 -5.77 -26.00
CA PRO A 82 0.85 -4.95 -26.55
C PRO A 82 1.08 -3.68 -25.72
N GLY A 83 2.33 -3.40 -25.38
CA GLY A 83 2.73 -2.25 -24.58
C GLY A 83 2.52 -2.39 -23.07
N ALA A 84 1.89 -3.47 -22.59
CA ALA A 84 1.75 -3.69 -21.16
C ALA A 84 3.05 -4.24 -20.57
N TRP A 85 3.36 -3.79 -19.37
CA TRP A 85 4.47 -4.34 -18.60
C TRP A 85 4.23 -5.83 -18.27
N SER A 86 5.28 -6.61 -18.38
CA SER A 86 5.38 -7.99 -17.91
C SER A 86 6.85 -8.30 -17.70
N ARG A 87 7.14 -9.13 -16.72
CA ARG A 87 8.52 -9.58 -16.49
C ARG A 87 9.07 -10.31 -17.72
N GLU A 88 10.31 -10.04 -18.07
CA GLU A 88 11.00 -10.68 -19.20
C GLU A 88 11.11 -12.19 -19.02
N ASN A 89 11.04 -12.90 -20.14
CA ASN A 89 11.24 -14.36 -20.24
C ASN A 89 10.25 -15.23 -19.44
N ARG A 90 9.09 -14.69 -19.07
CA ARG A 90 8.08 -15.48 -18.38
C ARG A 90 7.42 -16.51 -19.32
N VAL A 91 7.46 -17.78 -18.92
CA VAL A 91 6.73 -18.88 -19.57
C VAL A 91 5.54 -19.27 -18.69
N ARG A 92 4.32 -19.05 -19.20
CA ARG A 92 3.10 -19.43 -18.52
C ARG A 92 2.64 -20.83 -18.93
N ARG A 93 1.98 -21.51 -18.00
CA ARG A 93 1.37 -22.80 -18.25
C ARG A 93 0.07 -22.64 -19.06
N THR A 94 -0.20 -23.59 -19.95
CA THR A 94 -1.39 -23.56 -20.82
C THR A 94 -2.71 -23.77 -20.06
N GLU A 95 -2.64 -24.30 -18.83
CA GLU A 95 -3.80 -24.53 -17.96
C GLU A 95 -4.26 -23.28 -17.24
N CYS A 96 -3.48 -22.19 -17.27
CA CYS A 96 -3.84 -20.96 -16.59
C CYS A 96 -4.92 -20.19 -17.35
N ARG A 97 -5.91 -19.68 -16.65
CA ARG A 97 -7.11 -19.02 -17.20
C ARG A 97 -7.22 -17.54 -16.84
N PHE A 98 -6.57 -17.15 -15.80
CA PHE A 98 -6.40 -15.76 -15.41
C PHE A 98 -4.95 -15.52 -15.02
N PHE A 99 -4.45 -14.38 -15.40
CA PHE A 99 -3.17 -13.92 -14.90
C PHE A 99 -3.19 -12.42 -14.63
N ASN A 100 -2.22 -12.01 -13.84
CA ASN A 100 -2.06 -10.67 -13.37
C ASN A 100 -0.57 -10.39 -13.20
N ASP A 101 -0.02 -9.53 -14.05
CA ASP A 101 1.35 -9.03 -13.96
C ASP A 101 1.29 -7.57 -13.64
N ILE A 102 1.79 -7.18 -12.48
CA ILE A 102 1.70 -5.80 -12.00
C ILE A 102 3.06 -5.38 -11.45
N GLN A 103 3.48 -4.20 -11.85
CA GLN A 103 4.55 -3.47 -11.22
C GLN A 103 3.98 -2.20 -10.58
N ARG A 104 4.32 -2.01 -9.32
CA ARG A 104 4.05 -0.77 -8.57
C ARG A 104 5.36 -0.11 -8.26
N THR A 105 5.41 1.21 -8.42
CA THR A 105 6.54 2.02 -8.02
C THR A 105 6.10 3.05 -6.99
N GLU A 106 6.97 3.33 -6.04
CA GLU A 106 6.78 4.38 -5.04
C GLU A 106 8.10 5.14 -4.94
N ASP A 107 8.09 6.41 -5.32
CA ASP A 107 9.22 7.31 -5.24
C ASP A 107 8.90 8.42 -4.25
N GLN A 108 9.60 8.46 -3.12
CA GLN A 108 9.36 9.44 -2.07
C GLN A 108 10.58 10.31 -1.82
N THR A 109 10.34 11.61 -1.79
CA THR A 109 11.25 12.60 -1.21
C THR A 109 10.59 13.23 0.01
N ALA A 110 11.30 13.27 1.15
CA ALA A 110 10.79 13.96 2.32
C ALA A 110 11.86 14.78 3.03
N TYR A 111 11.43 15.90 3.58
CA TYR A 111 12.23 16.77 4.44
C TYR A 111 11.63 16.73 5.83
N PHE A 112 12.45 16.57 6.83
CA PHE A 112 11.97 16.55 8.22
C PHE A 112 12.85 17.37 9.13
N ALA A 113 12.22 17.89 10.19
CA ALA A 113 12.90 18.51 11.29
C ALA A 113 12.14 18.26 12.59
N GLU A 114 12.88 18.11 13.68
CA GLU A 114 12.37 18.04 15.04
C GLU A 114 13.24 18.90 15.93
N VAL A 115 12.62 19.71 16.79
CA VAL A 115 13.28 20.60 17.72
C VAL A 115 12.78 20.30 19.13
N THR A 116 13.69 20.15 20.07
CA THR A 116 13.41 20.04 21.50
C THR A 116 13.79 21.34 22.17
N VAL A 117 12.84 21.94 22.88
CA VAL A 117 13.00 23.19 23.62
C VAL A 117 12.71 22.92 25.09
N PRO A 118 13.69 23.05 26.00
CA PRO A 118 13.42 23.02 27.41
C PRO A 118 12.68 24.32 27.82
N ILE A 119 11.50 24.17 28.35
CA ILE A 119 10.66 25.28 28.82
C ILE A 119 11.03 25.62 30.27
N THR A 120 11.32 24.58 31.05
CA THR A 120 11.88 24.67 32.42
C THR A 120 12.84 23.49 32.61
N ASP A 121 13.53 23.44 33.77
CA ASP A 121 14.41 22.31 34.13
C ASP A 121 13.70 20.96 34.13
N GLN A 122 12.37 20.95 34.21
CA GLN A 122 11.56 19.73 34.27
C GLN A 122 10.66 19.52 33.06
N LEU A 123 10.50 20.51 32.17
CA LEU A 123 9.53 20.49 31.10
C LEU A 123 10.17 20.74 29.76
N ASP A 124 10.15 19.71 28.89
CA ASP A 124 10.57 19.80 27.49
C ASP A 124 9.36 19.86 26.57
N MET A 125 9.46 20.70 25.55
CA MET A 125 8.56 20.73 24.41
C MET A 125 9.29 20.24 23.17
N ILE A 126 8.69 19.30 22.45
CA ILE A 126 9.25 18.73 21.22
C ILE A 126 8.25 19.00 20.10
N VAL A 127 8.72 19.63 19.04
CA VAL A 127 7.91 19.91 17.83
C VAL A 127 8.64 19.34 16.63
N GLY A 128 7.93 18.54 15.85
CA GLY A 128 8.44 17.95 14.62
C GLY A 128 7.50 18.16 13.46
N ALA A 129 8.06 18.23 12.27
CA ALA A 129 7.33 18.23 11.00
C ALA A 129 8.09 17.43 9.95
N ARG A 130 7.33 16.75 9.08
CA ARG A 130 7.84 16.06 7.90
C ARG A 130 6.96 16.43 6.72
N LYS A 131 7.56 17.09 5.74
CA LYS A 131 6.94 17.33 4.44
C LYS A 131 7.39 16.23 3.48
N TYR A 132 6.45 15.55 2.86
CA TYR A 132 6.73 14.52 1.87
C TYR A 132 6.12 14.86 0.51
N ASP A 133 6.73 14.29 -0.51
CA ASP A 133 6.25 14.23 -1.89
C ASP A 133 6.45 12.79 -2.35
N LEU A 134 5.37 12.12 -2.73
CA LEU A 134 5.33 10.70 -3.07
C LEU A 134 4.63 10.51 -4.40
N ASP A 135 5.35 9.95 -5.35
CA ASP A 135 4.82 9.50 -6.63
C ASP A 135 4.56 8.00 -6.61
N VAL A 136 3.35 7.60 -6.96
CA VAL A 136 2.96 6.20 -7.08
C VAL A 136 2.65 5.87 -8.53
N GLY A 137 3.36 4.87 -9.06
CA GLY A 137 3.13 4.31 -10.38
C GLY A 137 2.44 2.95 -10.32
N PHE A 138 1.73 2.62 -11.41
CA PHE A 138 1.03 1.34 -11.55
C PHE A 138 1.01 0.93 -13.01
N THR A 139 1.78 -0.10 -13.36
CA THR A 139 1.87 -0.63 -14.71
C THR A 139 1.62 -2.14 -14.73
N GLY A 140 1.31 -2.69 -15.87
CA GLY A 140 1.11 -4.12 -16.02
C GLY A 140 -0.15 -4.51 -16.77
N GLN A 141 -0.61 -5.73 -16.52
CA GLN A 141 -1.75 -6.29 -17.22
C GLN A 141 -2.49 -7.33 -16.39
N SER A 142 -3.79 -7.42 -16.61
CA SER A 142 -4.61 -8.55 -16.16
C SER A 142 -5.40 -9.10 -17.32
N LYS A 143 -5.56 -10.44 -17.39
CA LYS A 143 -6.20 -11.07 -18.53
C LYS A 143 -6.97 -12.32 -18.13
N PHE A 144 -8.19 -12.45 -18.67
CA PHE A 144 -9.04 -13.62 -18.55
C PHE A 144 -9.16 -14.36 -19.87
N GLY A 145 -9.22 -15.70 -19.84
CA GLY A 145 -9.59 -16.51 -20.99
C GLY A 145 -11.11 -16.68 -21.09
N PHE A 146 -11.72 -16.24 -22.18
CA PHE A 146 -13.13 -16.51 -22.49
C PHE A 146 -13.28 -17.29 -23.80
N ARG A 147 -14.36 -18.12 -23.84
CA ARG A 147 -14.71 -18.88 -25.00
C ARG A 147 -15.06 -17.98 -26.19
N GLY A 148 -14.48 -18.31 -27.35
CA GLY A 148 -14.97 -17.88 -28.67
C GLY A 148 -14.71 -16.45 -29.08
N SER A 149 -13.95 -15.69 -28.35
CA SER A 149 -13.43 -14.40 -28.80
C SER A 149 -11.91 -14.41 -28.84
N ASN A 150 -11.34 -14.07 -29.96
CA ASN A 150 -9.92 -13.70 -30.05
C ASN A 150 -9.63 -12.38 -29.31
N VAL A 151 -10.65 -11.83 -28.67
CA VAL A 151 -10.54 -10.59 -27.90
C VAL A 151 -10.16 -10.95 -26.50
N SER A 152 -8.98 -10.60 -26.12
CA SER A 152 -8.53 -10.62 -24.74
C SER A 152 -9.37 -9.63 -23.94
N ASN A 153 -10.21 -10.11 -23.04
CA ASN A 153 -10.83 -9.27 -22.02
C ASN A 153 -9.78 -8.89 -20.96
N GLY A 154 -8.65 -8.41 -21.41
CA GLY A 154 -7.57 -7.97 -20.54
C GLY A 154 -7.57 -6.48 -20.41
N ARG A 155 -6.93 -6.02 -19.35
CA ARG A 155 -6.60 -4.63 -19.12
C ARG A 155 -5.11 -4.45 -19.17
N ASN A 156 -4.70 -3.41 -19.84
CA ASN A 156 -3.39 -2.82 -19.69
C ASN A 156 -3.49 -1.68 -18.67
N TYR A 157 -2.58 -1.67 -17.72
CA TYR A 157 -2.43 -0.64 -16.71
C TYR A 157 -1.17 0.16 -17.06
N ASP A 158 -1.30 1.46 -17.12
CA ASP A 158 -0.18 2.33 -17.40
C ASP A 158 -0.38 3.68 -16.72
N SER A 159 0.35 3.90 -15.64
CA SER A 159 0.33 5.16 -14.91
C SER A 159 1.07 6.30 -15.64
N SER A 160 1.66 6.05 -16.79
CA SER A 160 2.18 7.12 -17.65
C SER A 160 1.09 7.97 -18.29
N GLY A 161 -0.16 7.50 -18.23
CA GLY A 161 -1.32 8.18 -18.83
C GLY A 161 -1.71 7.67 -20.21
N ASP A 162 -0.91 6.81 -20.84
CA ASP A 162 -1.18 6.30 -22.20
C ASP A 162 -2.48 5.46 -22.28
N HIS A 163 -2.86 4.85 -21.18
CA HIS A 163 -4.05 4.02 -21.07
C HIS A 163 -5.09 4.57 -20.08
N GLY A 164 -5.02 5.87 -19.78
CA GLY A 164 -5.99 6.58 -18.96
C GLY A 164 -5.78 6.45 -17.46
N THR A 165 -4.64 5.95 -17.03
CA THR A 165 -4.20 5.98 -15.63
C THR A 165 -3.05 6.98 -15.49
N ALA A 166 -3.31 8.16 -14.95
CA ALA A 166 -2.24 9.12 -14.63
C ALA A 166 -1.43 8.66 -13.41
N PRO A 167 -0.16 9.03 -13.31
CA PRO A 167 0.59 8.89 -12.06
C PRO A 167 -0.14 9.54 -10.90
N LEU A 168 -0.07 8.94 -9.73
CA LEU A 168 -0.67 9.46 -8.51
C LEU A 168 0.40 10.16 -7.68
N ASN A 169 0.31 11.47 -7.58
CA ASN A 169 1.17 12.27 -6.71
C ASN A 169 0.44 12.61 -5.40
N MET A 170 1.11 12.40 -4.30
CA MET A 170 0.62 12.72 -2.96
C MET A 170 1.68 13.54 -2.23
N ASN A 171 1.29 14.70 -1.74
CA ASN A 171 2.19 15.55 -0.97
C ASN A 171 1.44 16.20 0.19
N ASP A 172 2.04 16.16 1.37
CA ASP A 172 1.50 16.80 2.56
C ASP A 172 2.58 17.02 3.61
N THR A 173 2.18 17.59 4.74
CA THR A 173 3.04 17.82 5.89
C THR A 173 2.39 17.21 7.13
N ILE A 174 3.01 16.18 7.68
CA ILE A 174 2.61 15.59 8.97
C ILE A 174 3.39 16.22 10.10
N THR A 175 2.73 16.38 11.25
CA THR A 175 3.28 17.08 12.42
C THR A 175 3.30 16.16 13.64
N LYS A 176 4.20 16.52 14.57
CA LYS A 176 4.31 15.91 15.89
C LYS A 176 4.52 16.99 16.94
N PHE A 177 3.78 16.88 18.02
CA PHE A 177 3.93 17.70 19.20
C PHE A 177 4.02 16.81 20.43
N THR A 178 5.04 17.03 21.29
CA THR A 178 5.21 16.31 22.54
C THR A 178 5.55 17.27 23.67
N MET A 179 4.89 17.10 24.80
CA MET A 179 5.28 17.69 26.08
C MET A 179 5.79 16.56 26.96
N LYS A 180 6.96 16.74 27.54
CA LYS A 180 7.60 15.77 28.43
C LYS A 180 7.89 16.47 29.76
N TYR A 181 7.31 15.97 30.84
CA TYR A 181 7.51 16.48 32.18
C TYR A 181 8.25 15.46 33.05
N THR A 182 9.47 15.78 33.44
CA THR A 182 10.32 14.99 34.34
C THR A 182 10.10 15.46 35.75
N ALA A 183 9.24 14.77 36.52
CA ALA A 183 8.85 15.17 37.85
C ALA A 183 10.02 15.04 38.86
N ASP A 184 10.77 13.94 38.71
CA ASP A 184 11.96 13.59 39.49
C ASP A 184 12.87 12.64 38.68
N GLU A 185 13.94 12.12 39.29
CA GLU A 185 14.90 11.22 38.62
C GLU A 185 14.27 9.90 38.16
N ASP A 186 13.18 9.50 38.77
CA ASP A 186 12.51 8.22 38.53
C ASP A 186 11.22 8.33 37.72
N THR A 187 10.61 9.52 37.63
CA THR A 187 9.24 9.68 37.10
C THR A 187 9.15 10.71 35.99
N MET A 188 8.62 10.29 34.86
CA MET A 188 8.37 11.12 33.70
C MET A 188 6.94 10.93 33.20
N TYR A 189 6.24 12.02 32.93
CA TYR A 189 4.95 12.09 32.26
C TYR A 189 5.12 12.64 30.87
N TYR A 190 4.27 12.23 29.94
CA TYR A 190 4.28 12.80 28.61
C TYR A 190 2.88 12.90 28.02
N PHE A 191 2.76 13.84 27.10
CA PHE A 191 1.64 14.00 26.18
C PHE A 191 2.21 14.09 24.77
N THR A 192 1.66 13.32 23.83
CA THR A 192 2.05 13.38 22.43
C THR A 192 0.80 13.46 21.55
N ARG A 193 0.83 14.35 20.55
CA ARG A 193 -0.08 14.34 19.41
C ARG A 193 0.76 14.23 18.15
N SER A 194 0.51 13.23 17.34
CA SER A 194 1.25 12.95 16.10
C SER A 194 0.32 12.56 14.98
N GLU A 195 0.66 12.98 13.79
CA GLU A 195 -0.04 12.67 12.55
C GLU A 195 0.72 11.58 11.79
N GLY A 196 -0.02 10.77 11.03
CA GLY A 196 0.50 9.75 10.16
C GLY A 196 -0.43 9.55 8.98
N TYR A 197 0.04 8.89 7.94
CA TYR A 197 -0.74 8.59 6.76
C TYR A 197 -0.39 7.21 6.21
N ARG A 198 -1.32 6.64 5.43
CA ARG A 198 -1.06 5.52 4.54
C ARG A 198 -1.21 5.98 3.10
N PRO A 199 -0.26 5.68 2.20
CA PRO A 199 -0.34 6.06 0.81
C PRO A 199 -1.60 5.55 0.11
N GLY A 200 -2.11 6.33 -0.82
CA GLY A 200 -3.11 5.91 -1.78
C GLY A 200 -2.52 4.98 -2.85
N GLY A 201 -3.32 4.64 -3.84
CA GLY A 201 -2.88 3.73 -4.89
C GLY A 201 -3.91 3.55 -6.00
N PHE A 202 -3.80 2.42 -6.71
CA PHE A 202 -4.60 2.13 -7.89
C PHE A 202 -5.46 0.88 -7.72
N ASN A 203 -6.68 0.96 -8.21
CA ASN A 203 -7.60 -0.16 -8.32
C ASN A 203 -7.42 -0.88 -9.65
N ARG A 204 -7.13 -2.17 -9.62
CA ARG A 204 -7.03 -3.01 -10.84
C ARG A 204 -8.30 -3.02 -11.68
N GLY A 205 -9.46 -2.88 -11.02
CA GLY A 205 -10.77 -2.78 -11.66
C GLY A 205 -11.18 -1.36 -12.02
N GLY A 206 -10.37 -0.36 -11.71
CA GLY A 206 -10.70 1.05 -11.89
C GLY A 206 -11.09 1.41 -13.32
N GLY A 207 -12.04 2.32 -13.47
CA GLY A 207 -12.60 2.73 -14.77
C GLY A 207 -13.47 1.67 -15.45
N LEU A 208 -13.74 0.50 -14.83
CA LEU A 208 -14.74 -0.44 -15.34
C LEU A 208 -16.13 0.15 -15.08
N ALA A 209 -16.89 0.29 -16.15
CA ALA A 209 -18.31 0.61 -16.01
C ALA A 209 -19.00 -0.47 -15.15
N SER A 210 -19.78 -0.04 -14.19
CA SER A 210 -20.64 -0.94 -13.43
C SER A 210 -21.58 -1.71 -14.38
N ARG A 211 -21.78 -3.00 -14.13
CA ARG A 211 -22.81 -3.79 -14.82
C ARG A 211 -24.21 -3.30 -14.50
N ASN A 212 -24.36 -2.64 -13.38
CA ASN A 212 -25.58 -1.93 -13.03
C ASN A 212 -25.39 -0.44 -13.38
N SER A 213 -26.08 0.02 -14.41
CA SER A 213 -25.98 1.40 -14.89
C SER A 213 -26.43 2.47 -13.88
N SER A 214 -27.00 2.07 -12.76
CA SER A 214 -27.39 2.97 -11.68
C SER A 214 -26.28 3.23 -10.65
N LEU A 215 -25.17 2.47 -10.72
CA LEU A 215 -24.04 2.64 -9.83
C LEU A 215 -22.87 3.32 -10.56
N PRO A 216 -22.07 4.12 -9.86
CA PRO A 216 -20.88 4.72 -10.44
C PRO A 216 -19.87 3.66 -10.87
N ALA A 217 -18.99 4.01 -11.78
CA ALA A 217 -17.82 3.20 -12.08
C ALA A 217 -16.88 3.15 -10.86
N VAL A 218 -16.13 2.05 -10.70
CA VAL A 218 -15.07 1.97 -9.69
C VAL A 218 -13.99 3.00 -10.02
N GLU A 219 -13.61 3.81 -9.05
CA GLU A 219 -12.53 4.78 -9.20
C GLU A 219 -11.21 4.09 -9.54
N ILE A 220 -10.43 4.72 -10.42
CA ILE A 220 -9.12 4.20 -10.82
C ILE A 220 -8.14 4.28 -9.66
N THR A 221 -8.15 5.39 -8.93
CA THR A 221 -7.26 5.66 -7.80
C THR A 221 -8.07 5.76 -6.51
N TYR A 222 -7.38 5.54 -5.41
CA TYR A 222 -7.87 5.86 -4.07
C TYR A 222 -6.82 6.72 -3.36
N GLY A 223 -7.27 7.61 -2.50
CA GLY A 223 -6.43 8.58 -1.80
C GLY A 223 -5.70 8.00 -0.59
N THR A 224 -4.93 8.85 0.07
CA THR A 224 -4.38 8.59 1.40
C THR A 224 -5.50 8.37 2.41
N ASP A 225 -5.20 7.64 3.47
CA ASP A 225 -5.91 7.76 4.73
C ASP A 225 -4.99 8.34 5.79
N ASP A 226 -5.57 9.09 6.72
CA ASP A 226 -4.82 9.87 7.68
C ASP A 226 -5.17 9.46 9.11
N THR A 227 -4.17 9.48 9.97
CA THR A 227 -4.33 9.18 11.39
C THR A 227 -3.80 10.31 12.25
N VAL A 228 -4.53 10.60 13.32
CA VAL A 228 -4.08 11.46 14.40
C VAL A 228 -4.06 10.65 15.67
N ASN A 229 -2.86 10.37 16.17
CA ASN A 229 -2.69 9.70 17.46
C ASN A 229 -2.50 10.76 18.56
N THR A 230 -3.28 10.63 19.62
CA THR A 230 -3.11 11.42 20.85
C THR A 230 -2.86 10.46 22.00
N GLU A 231 -1.76 10.66 22.71
CA GLU A 231 -1.31 9.76 23.77
C GLU A 231 -0.87 10.55 25.02
N ILE A 232 -1.25 10.05 26.18
CA ILE A 232 -0.72 10.47 27.48
C ILE A 232 -0.12 9.27 28.18
N GLY A 233 0.99 9.46 28.88
CA GLY A 233 1.61 8.34 29.57
C GLY A 233 2.49 8.74 30.73
N VAL A 234 2.89 7.72 31.49
CA VAL A 234 3.83 7.81 32.60
C VAL A 234 4.84 6.69 32.49
N LYS A 235 6.08 7.03 32.77
CA LYS A 235 7.18 6.07 32.98
C LYS A 235 7.81 6.34 34.32
N THR A 236 7.86 5.31 35.17
CA THR A 236 8.40 5.49 36.52
C THR A 236 9.14 4.25 37.01
N LEU A 237 10.17 4.47 37.80
CA LEU A 237 10.86 3.46 38.58
C LEU A 237 10.29 3.46 39.99
N LEU A 238 9.95 2.30 40.51
CA LEU A 238 9.37 2.09 41.83
C LEU A 238 10.29 1.19 42.65
N MET A 239 10.16 1.23 43.98
CA MET A 239 10.92 0.39 44.90
C MET A 239 12.44 0.54 44.70
N ASP A 240 12.94 1.77 44.72
CA ASP A 240 14.36 2.10 44.51
C ASP A 240 14.93 1.49 43.21
N GLY A 241 14.14 1.55 42.13
CA GLY A 241 14.52 1.03 40.82
C GLY A 241 14.30 -0.48 40.58
N ALA A 242 13.79 -1.18 41.60
CA ALA A 242 13.55 -2.64 41.49
C ALA A 242 12.36 -2.96 40.56
N MET A 243 11.46 -2.03 40.32
CA MET A 243 10.30 -2.21 39.44
C MET A 243 10.14 -1.03 38.47
N ARG A 244 9.96 -1.32 37.19
CA ARG A 244 9.63 -0.31 36.19
C ARG A 244 8.16 -0.42 35.80
N LEU A 245 7.44 0.69 35.86
CA LEU A 245 6.06 0.83 35.38
C LEU A 245 6.03 1.80 34.21
N ASN A 246 5.50 1.35 33.09
CA ASN A 246 5.14 2.19 31.96
C ASN A 246 3.66 1.99 31.68
N ALA A 247 2.90 3.08 31.67
CA ALA A 247 1.48 3.06 31.37
C ALA A 247 1.16 4.21 30.39
N SER A 248 0.33 3.92 29.41
CA SER A 248 -0.18 4.94 28.50
C SER A 248 -1.65 4.71 28.18
N TYR A 249 -2.32 5.81 27.88
CA TYR A 249 -3.65 5.83 27.31
C TYR A 249 -3.58 6.62 26.00
N TYR A 250 -4.13 6.05 24.93
CA TYR A 250 -4.12 6.68 23.62
C TYR A 250 -5.48 6.55 22.95
N TRP A 251 -5.74 7.46 22.02
CA TRP A 251 -6.84 7.37 21.06
C TRP A 251 -6.34 7.79 19.70
N VAL A 252 -6.89 7.16 18.68
CA VAL A 252 -6.53 7.39 17.29
C VAL A 252 -7.79 7.80 16.54
N ASP A 253 -7.77 8.99 15.99
CA ASP A 253 -8.73 9.42 14.98
C ASP A 253 -8.20 8.98 13.61
N TRP A 254 -9.03 8.27 12.86
CA TRP A 254 -8.67 7.76 11.55
C TRP A 254 -9.68 8.24 10.53
N SER A 255 -9.26 9.03 9.54
CA SER A 255 -10.07 9.62 8.49
C SER A 255 -9.76 9.03 7.12
N ASP A 256 -10.75 9.12 6.24
CA ASP A 256 -10.66 8.65 4.85
C ASP A 256 -10.18 7.20 4.72
N VAL A 257 -10.61 6.34 5.65
CA VAL A 257 -10.13 4.96 5.79
C VAL A 257 -10.21 4.19 4.48
N GLN A 258 -9.08 3.65 4.02
CA GLN A 258 -9.06 2.77 2.85
C GLN A 258 -9.72 1.42 3.19
N VAL A 259 -10.87 1.17 2.61
CA VAL A 259 -11.66 -0.04 2.82
C VAL A 259 -11.65 -0.91 1.57
N SER A 260 -11.24 -2.17 1.71
CA SER A 260 -11.35 -3.13 0.61
C SER A 260 -12.78 -3.64 0.50
N GLN A 261 -13.37 -3.47 -0.66
CA GLN A 261 -14.75 -3.88 -0.95
C GLN A 261 -14.76 -4.98 -2.01
N PHE A 262 -15.77 -5.83 -1.94
CA PHE A 262 -16.04 -6.85 -2.92
C PHE A 262 -17.47 -6.70 -3.44
N ASP A 263 -17.60 -6.33 -4.72
CA ASP A 263 -18.89 -6.20 -5.38
C ASP A 263 -18.97 -7.16 -6.58
N PRO A 264 -19.49 -8.38 -6.38
CA PRO A 264 -19.57 -9.37 -7.43
C PRO A 264 -20.55 -9.01 -8.54
N VAL A 265 -21.47 -8.08 -8.29
CA VAL A 265 -22.46 -7.63 -9.27
C VAL A 265 -21.83 -6.66 -10.28
N ASN A 266 -20.95 -5.80 -9.80
CA ASN A 266 -20.38 -4.71 -10.62
C ASN A 266 -18.97 -5.01 -11.12
N VAL A 267 -18.13 -5.61 -10.31
CA VAL A 267 -16.68 -5.78 -10.58
C VAL A 267 -16.28 -7.24 -10.81
N GLY A 268 -17.22 -8.17 -10.68
CA GLY A 268 -16.96 -9.61 -10.85
C GLY A 268 -16.23 -10.21 -9.66
N LEU A 269 -15.00 -10.72 -9.87
CA LEU A 269 -14.20 -11.41 -8.84
C LEU A 269 -13.14 -10.51 -8.20
N LEU A 270 -13.08 -9.24 -8.56
CA LEU A 270 -12.04 -8.33 -8.09
C LEU A 270 -12.52 -7.54 -6.87
N THR A 271 -11.65 -7.40 -5.91
CA THR A 271 -11.78 -6.40 -4.86
C THR A 271 -11.28 -5.04 -5.35
N PHE A 272 -11.83 -3.98 -4.81
CA PHE A 272 -11.39 -2.61 -5.01
C PHE A 272 -11.31 -1.89 -3.68
N ILE A 273 -10.58 -0.80 -3.65
CA ILE A 273 -10.38 0.02 -2.47
C ILE A 273 -11.08 1.36 -2.69
N GLU A 274 -11.78 1.82 -1.69
CA GLU A 274 -12.36 3.15 -1.61
C GLU A 274 -12.01 3.79 -0.28
N ASN A 275 -11.91 5.12 -0.27
CA ASN A 275 -11.80 5.86 0.97
C ASN A 275 -13.21 6.03 1.57
N ALA A 276 -13.39 5.51 2.78
CA ALA A 276 -14.62 5.66 3.53
C ALA A 276 -14.54 6.93 4.38
N ALA A 277 -15.51 7.83 4.20
CA ALA A 277 -15.62 9.07 4.97
C ALA A 277 -16.09 8.80 6.41
#